data_643f12a7eb438dcf9faafe34bbe78776
#
_entry.id   643f12a7eb438dcf9faafe34bbe78776
#
_cell.length_a   1.000
_cell.length_b   1.000
_cell.length_c   1.000
_cell.angle_alpha   90.00
_cell.angle_beta   90.00
_cell.angle_gamma   90.00
#
_symmetry.space_group_name_H-M   'P 1'
#
loop_
_entity.id
_entity.type
_entity.pdbx_description
1 polymer ?
#
loop_
_entity_poly.entity_id
_entity_poly.type
_entity_poly.pdbx_seq_one_letter_code
_entity_poly.pdbx_strand_id
1 'polypeptide(L)'
;ATCHAVTDAVLGASGAGDIGRHFPDNDPAWKGANSLELLRKATRIVKDAGYSVVNVDVVVIAQKPKLVPYVDAIRANLAGALDCEVAQVSVKGKTNEGVDSMGAGESIAVHAVALLTRI
;
A
#
# COMPACT_ATOMS: atom_id res chain seq x y z
N ALA A 1 7.72 -1.12 -0.66
CA ALA A 1 7.20 0.19 -1.14
C ALA A 1 5.68 0.16 -1.33
N THR A 2 5.15 -0.86 -1.99
CA THR A 2 3.71 -0.95 -2.24
C THR A 2 2.90 -1.03 -0.94
N CYS A 3 3.31 -1.88 -0.01
CA CYS A 3 2.62 -2.02 1.27
C CYS A 3 2.65 -0.72 2.09
N HIS A 4 3.78 0.00 2.06
CA HIS A 4 3.88 1.27 2.77
C HIS A 4 2.95 2.32 2.18
N ALA A 5 2.87 2.40 0.86
CA ALA A 5 1.96 3.34 0.19
C ALA A 5 0.50 3.04 0.50
N VAL A 6 0.11 1.77 0.49
CA VAL A 6 -1.25 1.35 0.83
C VAL A 6 -1.55 1.61 2.30
N THR A 7 -0.58 1.33 3.18
CA THR A 7 -0.72 1.61 4.62
C THR A 7 -1.00 3.11 4.87
N ASP A 8 -0.21 3.99 4.25
CA ASP A 8 -0.43 5.43 4.36
C ASP A 8 -1.79 5.84 3.80
N ALA A 9 -2.19 5.24 2.66
CA ALA A 9 -3.47 5.58 2.04
C ALA A 9 -4.67 5.25 2.93
N VAL A 10 -4.68 4.06 3.56
CA VAL A 10 -5.81 3.68 4.41
C VAL A 10 -5.82 4.45 5.73
N LEU A 11 -4.64 4.69 6.31
CA LEU A 11 -4.54 5.53 7.50
C LEU A 11 -5.01 6.96 7.21
N GLY A 12 -4.54 7.54 6.11
CA GLY A 12 -4.92 8.89 5.69
C GLY A 12 -6.41 9.00 5.41
N ALA A 13 -6.99 8.01 4.73
CA ALA A 13 -8.42 8.00 4.40
C ALA A 13 -9.30 7.95 5.64
N SER A 14 -8.83 7.36 6.73
CA SER A 14 -9.55 7.32 8.01
C SER A 14 -9.25 8.51 8.92
N GLY A 15 -8.35 9.40 8.50
CA GLY A 15 -7.92 10.53 9.31
C GLY A 15 -6.95 10.16 10.41
N ALA A 16 -6.37 8.96 10.37
CA ALA A 16 -5.49 8.45 11.43
C ALA A 16 -4.02 8.85 11.26
N GLY A 17 -3.67 9.59 10.22
CA GLY A 17 -2.30 10.04 9.99
C GLY A 17 -1.56 9.16 8.99
N ASP A 18 -0.36 8.78 9.32
CA ASP A 18 0.51 8.03 8.43
C ASP A 18 1.25 6.91 9.17
N ILE A 19 2.09 6.19 8.42
CA ILE A 19 2.84 5.04 8.94
C ILE A 19 3.81 5.46 10.04
N GLY A 20 4.45 6.62 9.89
CA GLY A 20 5.44 7.11 10.87
C GLY A 20 4.82 7.47 12.21
N ARG A 21 3.56 7.88 12.22
CA ARG A 21 2.84 8.21 13.45
C ARG A 21 2.56 6.96 14.30
N HIS A 22 2.17 5.86 13.65
CA HIS A 22 1.77 4.62 14.34
C HIS A 22 2.91 3.63 14.52
N PHE A 23 3.89 3.65 13.61
CA PHE A 23 4.99 2.68 13.57
C PHE A 23 6.31 3.41 13.36
N PRO A 24 6.73 4.24 14.34
CA PRO A 24 7.96 5.02 14.18
C PRO A 24 9.20 4.12 14.08
N ASP A 25 10.14 4.49 13.20
CA ASP A 25 11.35 3.71 12.95
C ASP A 25 12.20 3.47 14.19
N ASN A 26 12.15 4.39 15.15
CA ASN A 26 12.93 4.29 16.38
C ASN A 26 12.27 3.45 17.47
N ASP A 27 11.08 2.89 17.20
CA ASP A 27 10.39 2.03 18.16
C ASP A 27 10.86 0.60 18.00
N PRO A 28 11.48 -0.02 19.03
CA PRO A 28 11.96 -1.40 18.94
C PRO A 28 10.87 -2.41 18.59
N ALA A 29 9.61 -2.12 18.90
CA ALA A 29 8.48 -3.02 18.59
C ALA A 29 8.30 -3.22 17.09
N TRP A 30 8.70 -2.24 16.27
CA TRP A 30 8.50 -2.27 14.82
C TRP A 30 9.78 -2.48 14.03
N LYS A 31 10.91 -2.56 14.72
CA LYS A 31 12.19 -2.77 14.05
C LYS A 31 12.21 -4.14 13.39
N GLY A 32 12.44 -4.17 12.08
CA GLY A 32 12.45 -5.39 11.31
C GLY A 32 11.07 -5.98 11.02
N ALA A 33 10.00 -5.22 11.32
CA ALA A 33 8.64 -5.69 11.05
C ALA A 33 8.41 -5.83 9.55
N ASN A 34 7.69 -6.89 9.16
CA ASN A 34 7.28 -7.14 7.80
C ASN A 34 6.23 -6.09 7.38
N SER A 35 6.35 -5.58 6.15
CA SER A 35 5.42 -4.56 5.62
C SER A 35 3.96 -5.00 5.62
N LEU A 36 3.70 -6.28 5.33
CA LEU A 36 2.33 -6.81 5.38
C LEU A 36 1.80 -6.86 6.80
N GLU A 37 2.66 -7.13 7.78
CA GLU A 37 2.29 -7.06 9.20
C GLU A 37 1.86 -5.65 9.59
N LEU A 38 2.63 -4.64 9.16
CA LEU A 38 2.27 -3.25 9.40
C LEU A 38 0.93 -2.89 8.76
N LEU A 39 0.70 -3.38 7.54
CA LEU A 39 -0.58 -3.15 6.86
C LEU A 39 -1.75 -3.81 7.60
N ARG A 40 -1.56 -5.02 8.12
CA ARG A 40 -2.59 -5.68 8.92
C ARG A 40 -2.93 -4.87 10.18
N LYS A 41 -1.92 -4.33 10.85
CA LYS A 41 -2.12 -3.50 12.04
C LYS A 41 -2.80 -2.17 11.69
N ALA A 42 -2.43 -1.55 10.58
CA ALA A 42 -3.09 -0.35 10.09
C ALA A 42 -4.55 -0.62 9.75
N THR A 43 -4.85 -1.77 9.15
CA THR A 43 -6.24 -2.19 8.87
C THR A 43 -7.04 -2.30 10.16
N ARG A 44 -6.44 -2.82 11.23
CA ARG A 44 -7.09 -2.90 12.54
C ARG A 44 -7.37 -1.50 13.08
N ILE A 45 -6.42 -0.57 12.96
CA ILE A 45 -6.61 0.82 13.39
C ILE A 45 -7.79 1.45 12.66
N VAL A 46 -7.87 1.23 11.35
CA VAL A 46 -8.94 1.75 10.51
C VAL A 46 -10.30 1.18 10.92
N LYS A 47 -10.37 -0.12 11.17
CA LYS A 47 -11.61 -0.77 11.61
C LYS A 47 -12.04 -0.29 13.00
N ASP A 48 -11.09 -0.14 13.92
CA ASP A 48 -11.38 0.35 15.26
C ASP A 48 -11.87 1.81 15.23
N ALA A 49 -11.48 2.57 14.20
CA ALA A 49 -11.98 3.93 13.96
C ALA A 49 -13.38 3.95 13.32
N GLY A 50 -13.94 2.79 12.96
CA GLY A 50 -15.30 2.69 12.42
C GLY A 50 -15.38 2.64 10.91
N TYR A 51 -14.31 2.22 10.22
CA TYR A 51 -14.27 2.18 8.76
C TYR A 51 -13.92 0.80 8.24
N SER A 52 -14.35 0.50 7.02
CA SER A 52 -13.89 -0.67 6.27
C SER A 52 -13.47 -0.26 4.87
N VAL A 53 -12.61 -1.08 4.25
CA VAL A 53 -12.06 -0.81 2.93
C VAL A 53 -13.11 -1.12 1.86
N VAL A 54 -13.40 -0.17 0.99
CA VAL A 54 -14.24 -0.38 -0.20
C VAL A 54 -13.37 -0.81 -1.37
N ASN A 55 -12.33 -0.04 -1.68
CA ASN A 55 -11.36 -0.43 -2.68
C ASN A 55 -10.02 0.29 -2.47
N VAL A 56 -9.00 -0.26 -3.11
CA VAL A 56 -7.66 0.32 -3.13
C VAL A 56 -7.15 0.26 -4.57
N ASP A 57 -6.60 1.36 -5.04
CA ASP A 57 -5.98 1.44 -6.36
C ASP A 57 -4.52 1.83 -6.20
N VAL A 58 -3.64 1.02 -6.78
CA VAL A 58 -2.18 1.18 -6.66
C VAL A 58 -1.57 1.34 -8.04
N VAL A 59 -0.74 2.35 -8.21
CA VAL A 59 0.06 2.54 -9.42
C VAL A 59 1.54 2.49 -9.04
N VAL A 60 2.26 1.57 -9.65
CA VAL A 60 3.71 1.43 -9.47
C VAL A 60 4.39 1.98 -10.71
N ILE A 61 5.19 3.02 -10.56
CA ILE A 61 5.93 3.64 -11.66
C ILE A 61 7.38 3.17 -11.55
N ALA A 62 7.78 2.32 -12.49
CA ALA A 62 9.12 1.76 -12.51
C ALA A 62 9.46 1.29 -13.93
N GLN A 63 10.68 1.50 -14.37
CA GLN A 63 11.15 0.96 -15.64
C GLN A 63 11.44 -0.54 -15.50
N LYS A 64 12.03 -0.92 -14.41
CA LYS A 64 12.38 -2.30 -14.05
C LYS A 64 12.18 -2.52 -12.55
N PRO A 65 11.86 -3.75 -12.11
CA PRO A 65 11.46 -4.90 -12.90
C PRO A 65 10.04 -4.74 -13.47
N LYS A 66 9.69 -5.55 -14.48
CA LYS A 66 8.32 -5.60 -14.98
C LYS A 66 7.41 -6.17 -13.91
N LEU A 67 6.28 -5.50 -13.70
CA LEU A 67 5.36 -5.86 -12.61
C LEU A 67 4.35 -6.92 -13.01
N VAL A 68 4.02 -7.04 -14.31
CA VAL A 68 2.92 -7.89 -14.80
C VAL A 68 2.91 -9.30 -14.22
N PRO A 69 4.07 -10.03 -14.17
CA PRO A 69 4.05 -11.39 -13.62
C PRO A 69 3.70 -11.48 -12.14
N TYR A 70 3.75 -10.35 -11.41
CA TYR A 70 3.58 -10.32 -9.95
C TYR A 70 2.28 -9.67 -9.50
N VAL A 71 1.50 -9.10 -10.43
CA VAL A 71 0.31 -8.31 -10.08
C VAL A 71 -0.69 -9.12 -9.26
N ASP A 72 -0.99 -10.35 -9.68
CA ASP A 72 -2.00 -11.16 -8.99
C ASP A 72 -1.55 -11.55 -7.58
N ALA A 73 -0.27 -11.87 -7.40
CA ALA A 73 0.27 -12.19 -6.08
C ALA A 73 0.26 -10.96 -5.16
N ILE A 74 0.62 -9.80 -5.69
CA ILE A 74 0.58 -8.55 -4.93
C ILE A 74 -0.85 -8.24 -4.50
N ARG A 75 -1.82 -8.35 -5.41
CA ARG A 75 -3.22 -8.12 -5.10
C ARG A 75 -3.73 -9.05 -4.00
N ALA A 76 -3.40 -10.33 -4.10
CA ALA A 76 -3.82 -11.31 -3.11
C ALA A 76 -3.24 -11.00 -1.72
N ASN A 77 -1.96 -10.64 -1.66
CA ASN A 77 -1.30 -10.30 -0.41
C ASN A 77 -1.90 -9.03 0.22
N LEU A 78 -2.16 -8.01 -0.59
CA LEU A 78 -2.76 -6.78 -0.11
C LEU A 78 -4.19 -7.03 0.39
N ALA A 79 -4.99 -7.77 -0.37
CA ALA A 79 -6.37 -8.08 0.01
C ALA A 79 -6.42 -8.85 1.34
N GLY A 80 -5.53 -9.81 1.52
CA GLY A 80 -5.44 -10.56 2.78
C GLY A 80 -5.13 -9.67 3.97
N ALA A 81 -4.18 -8.75 3.80
CA ALA A 81 -3.79 -7.82 4.86
C ALA A 81 -4.87 -6.77 5.14
N LEU A 82 -5.59 -6.34 4.12
CA LEU A 82 -6.68 -5.36 4.23
C LEU A 82 -8.01 -5.98 4.68
N ASP A 83 -8.05 -7.30 4.76
CA ASP A 83 -9.29 -8.04 5.09
C ASP A 83 -10.43 -7.69 4.13
N CYS A 84 -10.12 -7.76 2.83
CA CYS A 84 -11.09 -7.50 1.77
C CYS A 84 -10.91 -8.50 0.63
N GLU A 85 -11.78 -8.44 -0.36
CA GLU A 85 -11.72 -9.33 -1.52
C GLU A 85 -10.66 -8.86 -2.51
N VAL A 86 -10.05 -9.77 -3.26
CA VAL A 86 -9.06 -9.43 -4.29
C VAL A 86 -9.67 -8.47 -5.33
N ALA A 87 -10.95 -8.61 -5.65
CA ALA A 87 -11.63 -7.74 -6.60
C ALA A 87 -11.68 -6.27 -6.15
N GLN A 88 -11.44 -6.00 -4.86
CA GLN A 88 -11.42 -4.65 -4.30
C GLN A 88 -10.03 -4.00 -4.40
N VAL A 89 -9.04 -4.73 -4.91
CA VAL A 89 -7.65 -4.25 -5.00
C VAL A 89 -7.21 -4.24 -6.45
N SER A 90 -6.78 -3.08 -6.93
CA SER A 90 -6.22 -2.91 -8.26
C SER A 90 -4.75 -2.51 -8.15
N VAL A 91 -3.89 -3.15 -8.94
CA VAL A 91 -2.46 -2.84 -9.00
C VAL A 91 -2.06 -2.73 -10.46
N LYS A 92 -1.44 -1.60 -10.83
CA LYS A 92 -0.98 -1.34 -12.20
C LYS A 92 0.48 -0.96 -12.20
N GLY A 93 1.21 -1.46 -13.18
CA GLY A 93 2.56 -1.01 -13.45
C GLY A 93 2.57 -0.03 -14.61
N LYS A 94 3.32 1.05 -14.49
CA LYS A 94 3.52 2.05 -15.53
C LYS A 94 4.99 2.36 -15.64
N THR A 95 5.42 2.82 -16.83
CA THR A 95 6.79 3.30 -17.02
C THR A 95 6.74 4.78 -17.34
N ASN A 96 7.87 5.47 -17.14
CA ASN A 96 8.04 6.85 -17.60
C ASN A 96 8.69 6.93 -18.98
N GLU A 97 8.68 5.82 -19.71
CA GLU A 97 9.15 5.72 -21.10
C GLU A 97 10.58 6.24 -21.29
N GLY A 98 11.44 5.98 -20.30
CA GLY A 98 12.85 6.41 -20.33
C GLY A 98 13.08 7.85 -19.91
N VAL A 99 12.04 8.54 -19.45
CA VAL A 99 12.15 9.93 -19.00
C VAL A 99 12.46 9.95 -17.50
N ASP A 100 13.34 10.86 -17.08
CA ASP A 100 13.81 11.07 -15.70
C ASP A 100 14.45 9.83 -15.05
N SER A 101 14.75 9.89 -13.75
CA SER A 101 15.42 8.79 -13.03
C SER A 101 14.57 7.52 -12.95
N MET A 102 13.27 7.65 -12.88
CA MET A 102 12.37 6.49 -12.87
C MET A 102 12.35 5.80 -14.22
N GLY A 103 12.29 6.56 -15.30
CA GLY A 103 12.33 6.02 -16.65
C GLY A 103 13.66 5.38 -16.99
N ALA A 104 14.74 5.85 -16.38
CA ALA A 104 16.09 5.26 -16.54
C ALA A 104 16.28 4.00 -15.67
N GLY A 105 15.30 3.63 -14.86
CA GLY A 105 15.39 2.46 -13.99
C GLY A 105 16.10 2.72 -12.67
N GLU A 106 16.31 3.97 -12.31
CA GLU A 106 17.08 4.36 -11.13
C GLU A 106 16.24 4.48 -9.86
N SER A 107 14.89 4.55 -10.00
CA SER A 107 14.01 4.69 -8.86
C SER A 107 12.64 4.10 -9.15
N ILE A 108 11.86 3.91 -8.06
CA ILE A 108 10.49 3.42 -8.12
C ILE A 108 9.62 4.40 -7.34
N ALA A 109 8.48 4.75 -7.93
CA ALA A 109 7.46 5.53 -7.23
C ALA A 109 6.17 4.70 -7.15
N VAL A 110 5.50 4.76 -6.00
CA VAL A 110 4.23 4.06 -5.79
C VAL A 110 3.21 5.07 -5.30
N HIS A 111 2.06 5.08 -5.95
CA HIS A 111 0.92 5.90 -5.56
C HIS A 111 -0.25 4.99 -5.23
N ALA A 112 -0.87 5.19 -4.08
CA ALA A 112 -2.03 4.42 -3.67
C ALA A 112 -3.15 5.35 -3.24
N VAL A 113 -4.37 4.99 -3.61
CA VAL A 113 -5.59 5.68 -3.19
C VAL A 113 -6.53 4.63 -2.62
N ALA A 114 -7.11 4.93 -1.47
CA ALA A 114 -8.06 4.04 -0.80
C ALA A 114 -9.39 4.74 -0.61
N LEU A 115 -10.47 3.99 -0.83
CA LEU A 115 -11.82 4.44 -0.48
C LEU A 115 -12.31 3.58 0.68
N LEU A 116 -12.76 4.24 1.73
CA LEU A 116 -13.32 3.61 2.92
C LEU A 116 -14.79 3.93 3.05
N THR A 117 -15.51 3.10 3.79
CA THR A 117 -16.88 3.39 4.19
C THR A 117 -17.01 3.22 5.70
N ARG A 118 -17.97 3.91 6.29
CA ARG A 118 -18.28 3.71 7.72
C ARG A 118 -18.95 2.37 7.92
N ILE A 119 -18.56 1.71 8.99
CA ILE A 119 -19.19 0.47 9.42
C ILE A 119 -20.47 0.79 10.16
#